data_04e68717d338267acf1725ad4a8d79c1
#
_entry.id   04e68717d338267acf1725ad4a8d79c1
#
_cell.length_a   1.000
_cell.length_b   1.000
_cell.length_c   1.000
_cell.angle_alpha   90.00
_cell.angle_beta   90.00
_cell.angle_gamma   90.00
#
_symmetry.space_group_name_H-M   'P 1'
#
loop_
_entity.id
_entity.type
_entity.pdbx_description
1 polymer ?
#
loop_
_entity_poly.entity_id
_entity_poly.type
_entity_poly.pdbx_seq_one_letter_code
_entity_poly.pdbx_strand_id
1 'polypeptide(L)'
;ELVVTNTNALADRIERVVPIKDKLYTPRMDGANEEIRELSYSNAKKLYGEDLPQIVIDRLEKELASIIGNGFSVIYLISQRLVKKSLDDGYLVGSRGSVGSSFVATMTEITEVNPLPPHYICSHCKTSEFFDDGSVGSGFDLPDKKCPTCGNDLIKEGQDIPFETFLGFKGD
;
A
#
# COMPACT_ATOMS: atom_id res chain seq x y z
N GLU A 1 -2.94 43.82 42.81
CA GLU A 1 -4.08 42.88 42.73
C GLU A 1 -4.35 42.42 41.30
N LEU A 2 -4.61 43.30 40.32
CA LEU A 2 -4.97 42.91 38.95
C LEU A 2 -3.91 42.05 38.26
N VAL A 3 -2.63 42.38 38.43
CA VAL A 3 -1.53 41.74 37.67
C VAL A 3 -1.01 40.45 38.32
N VAL A 4 -1.19 40.26 39.61
CA VAL A 4 -0.66 39.09 40.33
C VAL A 4 -1.79 38.25 40.90
N THR A 5 -2.61 38.83 41.78
CA THR A 5 -3.62 38.06 42.56
C THR A 5 -4.71 37.49 41.63
N ASN A 6 -5.26 38.34 40.76
CA ASN A 6 -6.34 37.89 39.86
C ASN A 6 -5.82 36.96 38.77
N THR A 7 -4.60 37.19 38.28
CA THR A 7 -3.97 36.30 37.30
C THR A 7 -3.71 34.92 37.86
N ASN A 8 -3.18 34.84 39.10
CA ASN A 8 -2.98 33.56 39.77
C ASN A 8 -4.31 32.86 40.07
N ALA A 9 -5.30 33.59 40.55
CA ALA A 9 -6.63 33.04 40.80
C ALA A 9 -7.32 32.52 39.54
N LEU A 10 -7.04 33.15 38.37
CA LEU A 10 -7.50 32.62 37.09
C LEU A 10 -6.73 31.37 36.69
N ALA A 11 -5.41 31.36 36.82
CA ALA A 11 -4.55 30.22 36.54
C ALA A 11 -4.90 29.00 37.37
N ASP A 12 -5.22 29.20 38.66
CA ASP A 12 -5.63 28.14 39.62
C ASP A 12 -6.98 27.47 39.22
N ARG A 13 -7.77 28.12 38.38
CA ARG A 13 -9.03 27.58 37.84
C ARG A 13 -8.85 26.76 36.55
N ILE A 14 -7.66 26.77 35.97
CA ILE A 14 -7.35 26.03 34.75
C ILE A 14 -7.02 24.59 35.11
N GLU A 15 -7.82 23.68 34.62
CA GLU A 15 -7.58 22.24 34.74
C GLU A 15 -6.72 21.72 33.57
N ARG A 16 -5.92 20.69 33.84
CA ARG A 16 -5.18 20.00 32.78
C ARG A 16 -6.15 19.26 31.87
N VAL A 17 -6.25 19.68 30.62
CA VAL A 17 -7.06 19.03 29.61
C VAL A 17 -6.14 18.25 28.66
N VAL A 18 -6.50 17.01 28.36
CA VAL A 18 -5.84 16.18 27.33
C VAL A 18 -6.77 16.12 26.14
N PRO A 19 -6.61 17.04 25.16
CA PRO A 19 -7.53 17.14 24.02
C PRO A 19 -7.41 15.96 23.06
N ILE A 20 -6.23 15.33 23.01
CA ILE A 20 -5.96 14.16 22.17
C ILE A 20 -5.78 12.95 23.07
N LYS A 21 -6.57 11.92 22.85
CA LYS A 21 -6.47 10.68 23.62
C LYS A 21 -5.29 9.83 23.13
N ASP A 22 -4.63 9.10 24.03
CA ASP A 22 -3.42 8.30 23.77
C ASP A 22 -3.67 6.99 22.99
N LYS A 23 -4.80 6.87 22.30
CA LYS A 23 -5.10 5.69 21.48
C LYS A 23 -5.70 6.06 20.14
N LEU A 24 -5.43 5.22 19.15
CA LEU A 24 -6.04 5.32 17.84
C LEU A 24 -7.50 4.85 17.88
N TYR A 25 -8.36 5.56 17.17
CA TYR A 25 -9.77 5.24 17.00
C TYR A 25 -10.01 4.87 15.53
N THR A 26 -9.62 3.66 15.17
CA THR A 26 -9.87 3.13 13.82
C THR A 26 -11.36 2.81 13.68
N PRO A 27 -12.02 3.20 12.58
CA PRO A 27 -13.39 2.78 12.31
C PRO A 27 -13.46 1.25 12.22
N ARG A 28 -14.65 0.69 12.49
CA ARG A 28 -14.89 -0.74 12.37
C ARG A 28 -15.69 -1.02 11.11
N MET A 29 -15.31 -2.09 10.41
CA MET A 29 -16.00 -2.59 9.23
C MET A 29 -15.92 -4.11 9.28
N ASP A 30 -17.10 -4.74 9.39
CA ASP A 30 -17.18 -6.20 9.45
C ASP A 30 -16.72 -6.80 8.11
N GLY A 31 -15.96 -7.88 8.17
CA GLY A 31 -15.40 -8.54 6.99
C GLY A 31 -14.23 -7.83 6.31
N ALA A 32 -13.69 -6.76 6.91
CA ALA A 32 -12.62 -5.98 6.27
C ALA A 32 -11.33 -6.78 6.01
N ASN A 33 -11.00 -7.72 6.88
CA ASN A 33 -9.80 -8.56 6.72
C ASN A 33 -9.94 -9.53 5.54
N GLU A 34 -11.10 -10.09 5.38
CA GLU A 34 -11.45 -11.00 4.29
C GLU A 34 -11.51 -10.22 2.97
N GLU A 35 -12.18 -9.07 2.96
CA GLU A 35 -12.33 -8.23 1.77
C GLU A 35 -10.99 -7.75 1.22
N ILE A 36 -10.07 -7.25 2.09
CA ILE A 36 -8.75 -6.79 1.63
C ILE A 36 -7.91 -7.94 1.07
N ARG A 37 -7.98 -9.12 1.70
CA ARG A 37 -7.27 -10.31 1.22
C ARG A 37 -7.80 -10.76 -0.14
N GLU A 38 -9.13 -10.90 -0.27
CA GLU A 38 -9.77 -11.30 -1.52
C GLU A 38 -9.48 -10.33 -2.67
N LEU A 39 -9.58 -9.02 -2.40
CA LEU A 39 -9.30 -7.98 -3.39
C LEU A 39 -7.84 -8.03 -3.85
N SER A 40 -6.90 -8.16 -2.92
CA SER A 40 -5.46 -8.23 -3.22
C SER A 40 -5.13 -9.44 -4.08
N TYR A 41 -5.61 -10.63 -3.72
CA TYR A 41 -5.36 -11.85 -4.49
C TYR A 41 -6.07 -11.86 -5.84
N SER A 42 -7.31 -11.36 -5.91
CA SER A 42 -8.05 -11.25 -7.16
C SER A 42 -7.31 -10.39 -8.19
N ASN A 43 -6.79 -9.24 -7.76
CA ASN A 43 -6.06 -8.35 -8.65
C ASN A 43 -4.65 -8.86 -8.98
N ALA A 44 -3.97 -9.49 -8.02
CA ALA A 44 -2.70 -10.17 -8.30
C ALA A 44 -2.86 -11.26 -9.38
N LYS A 45 -3.92 -12.08 -9.31
CA LYS A 45 -4.22 -13.08 -10.34
C LYS A 45 -4.55 -12.47 -11.70
N LYS A 46 -5.26 -11.35 -11.75
CA LYS A 46 -5.51 -10.64 -13.01
C LYS A 46 -4.22 -10.16 -13.67
N LEU A 47 -3.23 -9.77 -12.87
CA LEU A 47 -1.96 -9.24 -13.36
C LEU A 47 -0.96 -10.36 -13.69
N TYR A 48 -0.73 -11.30 -12.77
CA TYR A 48 0.31 -12.33 -12.84
C TYR A 48 -0.19 -13.72 -13.27
N GLY A 49 -1.51 -13.92 -13.40
CA GLY A 49 -2.12 -15.22 -13.75
C GLY A 49 -2.60 -16.00 -12.53
N GLU A 50 -3.30 -17.10 -12.79
CA GLU A 50 -3.88 -17.95 -11.71
C GLU A 50 -2.79 -18.59 -10.84
N ASP A 51 -1.70 -19.02 -11.45
CA ASP A 51 -0.52 -19.58 -10.77
C ASP A 51 0.44 -18.43 -10.44
N LEU A 52 0.23 -17.81 -9.27
CA LEU A 52 1.03 -16.67 -8.83
C LEU A 52 2.50 -17.06 -8.60
N PRO A 53 3.46 -16.24 -9.06
CA PRO A 53 4.87 -16.41 -8.70
C PRO A 53 5.07 -16.38 -7.17
N GLN A 54 6.01 -17.17 -6.65
CA GLN A 54 6.26 -17.26 -5.20
C GLN A 54 6.61 -15.90 -4.59
N ILE A 55 7.40 -15.08 -5.27
CA ILE A 55 7.78 -13.73 -4.83
C ILE A 55 6.56 -12.81 -4.61
N VAL A 56 5.51 -12.97 -5.44
CA VAL A 56 4.23 -12.24 -5.31
C VAL A 56 3.48 -12.72 -4.08
N ILE A 57 3.40 -14.04 -3.86
CA ILE A 57 2.72 -14.65 -2.72
C ILE A 57 3.42 -14.22 -1.42
N ASP A 58 4.74 -14.36 -1.33
CA ASP A 58 5.51 -14.02 -0.14
C ASP A 58 5.35 -12.56 0.25
N ARG A 59 5.37 -11.67 -0.74
CA ARG A 59 5.15 -10.24 -0.50
C ARG A 59 3.73 -9.94 -0.03
N LEU A 60 2.71 -10.53 -0.65
CA LEU A 60 1.31 -10.36 -0.23
C LEU A 60 1.08 -10.85 1.19
N GLU A 61 1.55 -12.07 1.53
CA GLU A 61 1.35 -12.64 2.86
C GLU A 61 2.08 -11.84 3.94
N LYS A 62 3.33 -11.40 3.69
CA LYS A 62 4.08 -10.53 4.60
C LYS A 62 3.31 -9.25 4.90
N GLU A 63 2.84 -8.55 3.88
CA GLU A 63 2.13 -7.29 4.05
C GLU A 63 0.74 -7.47 4.67
N LEU A 64 -0.05 -8.44 4.19
CA LEU A 64 -1.37 -8.72 4.73
C LEU A 64 -1.31 -9.13 6.21
N ALA A 65 -0.32 -9.93 6.61
CA ALA A 65 -0.13 -10.28 8.01
C ALA A 65 0.10 -9.05 8.89
N SER A 66 0.92 -8.09 8.42
CA SER A 66 1.17 -6.84 9.12
C SER A 66 -0.06 -5.92 9.14
N ILE A 67 -0.72 -5.72 8.00
CA ILE A 67 -1.89 -4.85 7.86
C ILE A 67 -3.05 -5.35 8.74
N ILE A 68 -3.36 -6.63 8.66
CA ILE A 68 -4.45 -7.26 9.42
C ILE A 68 -4.09 -7.32 10.91
N GLY A 69 -2.86 -7.73 11.24
CA GLY A 69 -2.40 -7.84 12.63
C GLY A 69 -2.41 -6.50 13.39
N ASN A 70 -2.16 -5.41 12.71
CA ASN A 70 -2.22 -4.05 13.27
C ASN A 70 -3.60 -3.38 13.14
N GLY A 71 -4.61 -4.04 12.57
CA GLY A 71 -5.98 -3.52 12.44
C GLY A 71 -6.14 -2.41 11.38
N PHE A 72 -5.29 -2.38 10.37
CA PHE A 72 -5.30 -1.35 9.32
C PHE A 72 -6.12 -1.72 8.08
N SER A 73 -6.72 -2.91 8.02
CA SER A 73 -7.54 -3.35 6.88
C SER A 73 -8.61 -2.34 6.48
N VAL A 74 -9.30 -1.76 7.47
CA VAL A 74 -10.36 -0.77 7.24
C VAL A 74 -9.80 0.51 6.60
N ILE A 75 -8.61 0.94 7.01
CA ILE A 75 -7.97 2.14 6.46
C ILE A 75 -7.62 1.92 4.98
N TYR A 76 -7.08 0.75 4.64
CA TYR A 76 -6.81 0.38 3.24
C TYR A 76 -8.10 0.37 2.42
N LEU A 77 -9.18 -0.24 2.90
CA LEU A 77 -10.45 -0.30 2.17
C LEU A 77 -11.10 1.07 2.00
N ILE A 78 -11.03 1.94 3.00
CA ILE A 78 -11.51 3.33 2.89
C ILE A 78 -10.70 4.06 1.81
N SER A 79 -9.38 3.94 1.84
CA SER A 79 -8.49 4.56 0.84
C SER A 79 -8.80 4.04 -0.57
N GLN A 80 -8.93 2.73 -0.72
CA GLN A 80 -9.31 2.09 -1.99
C GLN A 80 -10.63 2.65 -2.53
N ARG A 81 -11.67 2.71 -1.70
CA ARG A 81 -12.99 3.22 -2.10
C ARG A 81 -12.95 4.70 -2.49
N LEU A 82 -12.15 5.51 -1.79
CA LEU A 82 -11.96 6.92 -2.11
C LEU A 82 -11.24 7.10 -3.45
N VAL A 83 -10.14 6.37 -3.67
CA VAL A 83 -9.39 6.42 -4.92
C VAL A 83 -10.28 5.95 -6.08
N LYS A 84 -10.94 4.79 -5.92
CA LYS A 84 -11.86 4.27 -6.93
C LYS A 84 -12.95 5.27 -7.27
N LYS A 85 -13.61 5.86 -6.27
CA LYS A 85 -14.66 6.86 -6.49
C LYS A 85 -14.14 8.07 -7.25
N SER A 86 -12.93 8.55 -6.93
CA SER A 86 -12.30 9.68 -7.62
C SER A 86 -12.05 9.36 -9.10
N LEU A 87 -11.51 8.17 -9.39
CA LEU A 87 -11.28 7.72 -10.77
C LEU A 87 -12.58 7.52 -11.54
N ASP A 88 -13.61 6.92 -10.92
CA ASP A 88 -14.93 6.73 -11.51
C ASP A 88 -15.61 8.07 -11.85
N ASP A 89 -15.30 9.14 -11.10
CA ASP A 89 -15.76 10.51 -11.37
C ASP A 89 -14.89 11.25 -12.41
N GLY A 90 -13.86 10.60 -12.96
CA GLY A 90 -12.98 11.16 -13.99
C GLY A 90 -11.82 12.01 -13.46
N TYR A 91 -11.54 11.98 -12.16
CA TYR A 91 -10.40 12.67 -11.57
C TYR A 91 -9.18 11.76 -11.48
N LEU A 92 -8.01 12.31 -11.78
CA LEU A 92 -6.74 11.61 -11.61
C LEU A 92 -6.35 11.57 -10.13
N VAL A 93 -5.85 10.42 -9.72
CA VAL A 93 -5.26 10.21 -8.38
C VAL A 93 -3.82 9.77 -8.56
N GLY A 94 -2.88 10.48 -7.95
CA GLY A 94 -1.47 10.12 -7.95
C GLY A 94 -1.00 9.73 -6.55
N SER A 95 -0.13 8.75 -6.49
CA SER A 95 0.48 8.31 -5.24
C SER A 95 1.50 9.31 -4.71
N ARG A 96 1.54 9.50 -3.39
CA ARG A 96 2.50 10.35 -2.72
C ARG A 96 3.00 9.72 -1.42
N GLY A 97 4.31 9.83 -1.17
CA GLY A 97 4.93 9.32 0.04
C GLY A 97 5.08 7.79 0.05
N SER A 98 5.13 7.22 1.25
CA SER A 98 5.50 5.81 1.48
C SER A 98 4.46 4.77 1.04
N VAL A 99 3.25 5.17 0.62
CA VAL A 99 2.23 4.22 0.14
C VAL A 99 2.70 3.40 -1.06
N GLY A 100 3.61 3.94 -1.87
CA GLY A 100 4.22 3.24 -3.00
C GLY A 100 5.13 2.06 -2.61
N SER A 101 5.42 1.85 -1.32
CA SER A 101 6.14 0.67 -0.83
C SER A 101 5.23 -0.51 -0.47
N SER A 102 3.91 -0.33 -0.49
CA SER A 102 2.95 -1.40 -0.18
C SER A 102 2.41 -2.06 -1.45
N PHE A 103 2.76 -3.32 -1.63
CA PHE A 103 2.24 -4.13 -2.73
C PHE A 103 0.74 -4.43 -2.58
N VAL A 104 0.25 -4.56 -1.34
CA VAL A 104 -1.18 -4.65 -1.07
C VAL A 104 -1.89 -3.36 -1.53
N ALA A 105 -1.29 -2.19 -1.34
CA ALA A 105 -1.86 -0.94 -1.86
C ALA A 105 -1.91 -0.91 -3.39
N THR A 106 -0.92 -1.49 -4.07
CA THR A 106 -0.93 -1.65 -5.53
C THR A 106 -2.03 -2.62 -5.95
N MET A 107 -2.12 -3.79 -5.31
CA MET A 107 -3.12 -4.81 -5.64
C MET A 107 -4.55 -4.39 -5.26
N THR A 108 -4.71 -3.44 -4.35
CA THR A 108 -6.02 -2.83 -4.03
C THR A 108 -6.30 -1.55 -4.82
N GLU A 109 -5.46 -1.21 -5.81
CA GLU A 109 -5.63 -0.03 -6.68
C GLU A 109 -5.61 1.31 -5.94
N ILE A 110 -4.94 1.36 -4.77
CA ILE A 110 -4.70 2.62 -4.04
C ILE A 110 -3.55 3.40 -4.70
N THR A 111 -2.55 2.69 -5.22
CA THR A 111 -1.37 3.24 -5.89
C THR A 111 -1.07 2.47 -7.17
N GLU A 112 -0.50 3.15 -8.15
CA GLU A 112 0.02 2.57 -9.39
C GLU A 112 1.47 2.08 -9.26
N VAL A 113 2.16 2.40 -8.17
CA VAL A 113 3.55 2.01 -7.94
C VAL A 113 3.64 0.54 -7.59
N ASN A 114 4.43 -0.23 -8.34
CA ASN A 114 4.70 -1.63 -8.04
C ASN A 114 6.03 -1.76 -7.28
N PRO A 115 6.02 -2.09 -5.96
CA PRO A 115 7.23 -2.14 -5.15
C PRO A 115 8.02 -3.44 -5.24
N LEU A 116 7.58 -4.39 -6.04
CA LEU A 116 8.32 -5.64 -6.27
C LEU A 116 9.67 -5.37 -6.96
N PRO A 117 10.62 -6.31 -6.93
CA PRO A 117 11.83 -6.23 -7.73
C PRO A 117 11.52 -5.99 -9.21
N PRO A 118 12.45 -5.40 -9.98
CA PRO A 118 12.30 -5.21 -11.42
C PRO A 118 11.88 -6.48 -12.13
N HIS A 119 10.89 -6.41 -13.01
CA HIS A 119 10.39 -7.58 -13.70
C HIS A 119 9.66 -7.25 -14.99
N TYR A 120 9.55 -8.25 -15.85
CA TYR A 120 8.66 -8.22 -16.99
C TYR A 120 7.35 -8.91 -16.70
N ILE A 121 6.26 -8.40 -17.29
CA ILE A 121 4.94 -9.04 -17.28
C ILE A 121 4.39 -9.05 -18.70
N CYS A 122 3.84 -10.18 -19.12
CA CYS A 122 3.06 -10.24 -20.33
C CYS A 122 1.57 -10.00 -20.01
N SER A 123 1.00 -8.95 -20.57
CA SER A 123 -0.43 -8.63 -20.39
C SER A 123 -1.36 -9.72 -20.93
N HIS A 124 -0.90 -10.49 -21.95
CA HIS A 124 -1.70 -11.50 -22.63
C HIS A 124 -1.62 -12.88 -21.96
N CYS A 125 -0.42 -13.44 -21.80
CA CYS A 125 -0.25 -14.80 -21.27
C CYS A 125 0.13 -14.84 -19.79
N LYS A 126 0.28 -13.68 -19.15
CA LYS A 126 0.55 -13.51 -17.71
C LYS A 126 1.92 -14.06 -17.25
N THR A 127 2.78 -14.42 -18.18
CA THR A 127 4.16 -14.82 -17.86
C THR A 127 4.91 -13.63 -17.26
N SER A 128 5.67 -13.86 -16.20
CA SER A 128 6.52 -12.86 -15.56
C SER A 128 7.94 -13.37 -15.39
N GLU A 129 8.91 -12.44 -15.37
CA GLU A 129 10.35 -12.72 -15.18
C GLU A 129 10.93 -11.67 -14.24
N PHE A 130 11.36 -12.08 -13.05
CA PHE A 130 11.84 -11.20 -11.97
C PHE A 130 13.37 -11.13 -11.94
N PHE A 131 13.89 -9.96 -11.56
CA PHE A 131 15.31 -9.66 -11.34
C PHE A 131 15.49 -9.19 -9.89
N ASP A 132 15.73 -10.13 -8.99
CA ASP A 132 15.88 -9.91 -7.54
C ASP A 132 17.33 -10.01 -7.07
N ASP A 133 18.27 -10.07 -8.00
CA ASP A 133 19.71 -10.19 -7.75
C ASP A 133 20.43 -8.83 -7.61
N GLY A 134 19.69 -7.73 -7.67
CA GLY A 134 20.23 -6.38 -7.61
C GLY A 134 20.95 -5.92 -8.89
N SER A 135 20.88 -6.68 -9.97
CA SER A 135 21.50 -6.31 -11.26
C SER A 135 20.83 -5.11 -11.94
N VAL A 136 19.53 -4.86 -11.62
CA VAL A 136 18.73 -3.78 -12.18
C VAL A 136 18.04 -3.04 -11.02
N GLY A 137 18.11 -1.71 -11.02
CA GLY A 137 17.52 -0.90 -9.94
C GLY A 137 16.04 -0.60 -10.10
N SER A 138 15.52 -0.63 -11.32
CA SER A 138 14.12 -0.32 -11.63
C SER A 138 13.67 -1.06 -12.88
N GLY A 139 12.38 -1.41 -12.92
CA GLY A 139 11.77 -1.97 -14.12
C GLY A 139 11.91 -1.06 -15.34
N PHE A 140 11.98 0.26 -15.15
CA PHE A 140 12.20 1.20 -16.26
C PHE A 140 13.56 1.06 -16.93
N ASP A 141 14.57 0.54 -16.21
CA ASP A 141 15.92 0.33 -16.73
C ASP A 141 16.04 -0.97 -17.57
N LEU A 142 15.01 -1.81 -17.53
CA LEU A 142 14.98 -3.03 -18.32
C LEU A 142 14.86 -2.71 -19.83
N PRO A 143 15.61 -3.40 -20.70
CA PRO A 143 15.47 -3.23 -22.14
C PRO A 143 14.10 -3.69 -22.65
N ASP A 144 13.65 -3.14 -23.79
CA ASP A 144 12.41 -3.60 -24.39
C ASP A 144 12.57 -5.07 -24.86
N LYS A 145 11.58 -5.89 -24.52
CA LYS A 145 11.61 -7.34 -24.76
C LYS A 145 10.23 -7.84 -25.20
N LYS A 146 10.22 -8.80 -26.11
CA LYS A 146 8.99 -9.48 -26.51
C LYS A 146 8.79 -10.76 -25.70
N CYS A 147 7.53 -11.07 -25.42
CA CYS A 147 7.17 -12.30 -24.75
C CYS A 147 7.59 -13.52 -25.58
N PRO A 148 8.36 -14.44 -25.02
CA PRO A 148 8.81 -15.64 -25.73
C PRO A 148 7.66 -16.60 -26.08
N THR A 149 6.54 -16.51 -25.35
CA THR A 149 5.38 -17.39 -25.52
C THR A 149 4.41 -16.88 -26.58
N CYS A 150 4.10 -15.58 -26.60
CA CYS A 150 3.05 -15.03 -27.47
C CYS A 150 3.52 -13.91 -28.41
N GLY A 151 4.78 -13.46 -28.30
CA GLY A 151 5.36 -12.43 -29.14
C GLY A 151 4.91 -10.99 -28.86
N ASN A 152 3.99 -10.76 -27.91
CA ASN A 152 3.56 -9.43 -27.51
C ASN A 152 4.69 -8.70 -26.74
N ASP A 153 4.64 -7.39 -26.74
CA ASP A 153 5.58 -6.59 -25.95
C ASP A 153 5.34 -6.82 -24.46
N LEU A 154 6.44 -6.99 -23.71
CA LEU A 154 6.39 -7.15 -22.27
C LEU A 154 6.30 -5.77 -21.59
N ILE A 155 5.48 -5.69 -20.55
CA ILE A 155 5.42 -4.54 -19.67
C ILE A 155 6.60 -4.64 -18.68
N LYS A 156 7.24 -3.50 -18.42
CA LYS A 156 8.35 -3.37 -17.48
C LYS A 156 7.85 -2.76 -16.19
N GLU A 157 8.00 -3.48 -15.09
CA GLU A 157 7.46 -3.11 -13.78
C GLU A 157 8.50 -3.33 -12.67
N GLY A 158 8.21 -2.80 -11.49
CA GLY A 158 8.98 -3.03 -10.28
C GLY A 158 9.98 -1.92 -9.96
N GLN A 159 9.94 -1.46 -8.70
CA GLN A 159 10.77 -0.37 -8.19
C GLN A 159 11.66 -0.81 -7.03
N ASP A 160 11.64 -2.10 -6.67
CA ASP A 160 12.40 -2.72 -5.59
C ASP A 160 12.34 -1.92 -4.27
N ILE A 161 11.12 -1.62 -3.82
CA ILE A 161 10.92 -0.83 -2.60
C ILE A 161 10.55 -1.77 -1.45
N PRO A 162 11.35 -1.81 -0.36
CA PRO A 162 11.01 -2.59 0.83
C PRO A 162 9.73 -2.09 1.49
N PHE A 163 8.89 -3.02 1.98
CA PHE A 163 7.65 -2.67 2.70
C PHE A 163 7.90 -1.87 3.97
N GLU A 164 9.05 -2.07 4.61
CA GLU A 164 9.49 -1.40 5.82
C GLU A 164 9.63 0.11 5.67
N THR A 165 9.66 0.65 4.44
CA THR A 165 9.58 2.10 4.20
C THR A 165 8.20 2.69 4.48
N PHE A 166 7.16 1.85 4.66
CA PHE A 166 5.83 2.30 5.02
C PHE A 166 5.79 2.67 6.51
N LEU A 167 5.68 3.98 6.79
CA LEU A 167 5.71 4.50 8.16
C LEU A 167 4.52 4.00 8.99
N GLY A 168 4.79 3.59 10.23
CA GLY A 168 3.81 3.12 11.21
C GLY A 168 3.70 1.61 11.33
N PHE A 169 4.30 0.86 10.43
CA PHE A 169 4.50 -0.55 10.61
C PHE A 169 5.86 -0.73 11.31
N LYS A 170 5.85 -1.13 12.56
CA LYS A 170 7.08 -1.59 13.21
C LYS A 170 7.47 -2.88 12.52
N GLY A 171 8.44 -2.78 11.63
CA GLY A 171 9.21 -3.92 11.23
C GLY A 171 10.14 -4.27 12.41
N ASP A 172 9.80 -5.25 13.18
CA ASP A 172 10.70 -6.01 14.05
C ASP A 172 10.71 -7.43 13.52
#